data_e9fbd27c1e41c28da3dd017693fd5e62
#
_entry.id   e9fbd27c1e41c28da3dd017693fd5e62
#
_cell.length_a   1.000
_cell.length_b   1.000
_cell.length_c   1.000
_cell.angle_alpha   90.00
_cell.angle_beta   90.00
_cell.angle_gamma   90.00
#
_symmetry.space_group_name_H-M   'P 1'
#
loop_
_entity.id
_entity.type
_entity.pdbx_description
1 polymer ?
#
loop_
_entity_poly.entity_id
_entity_poly.type
_entity_poly.pdbx_seq_one_letter_code
_entity_poly.pdbx_strand_id
1 'polypeptide(L)'
;MLNAGVMACPYGLTKDGIERQFGTNHVGHQYLTQLLLPSILKKSSHDAMTHIVSLSSTASFATYEPQGVKLTLDDINNEGEYNTMKAYGQSKLANILFVQELSERVVAQGSNVMVTAVHPGLVTTELRRHFKQAMPSFMAPVLDQLFGRIAWTSDVAALSQVFAMTSTKLQTDPETYRGKFIVPLARVGVPPVHAGNVELQKRLWTFTEELIQEKMALRTGAVKQKKQSGGKKIQMAEEL
;
A
#
# COMPACT_ATOMS: atom_id res chain seq x y z
N MET A 1 7.41 -9.18 6.66
CA MET A 1 6.05 -8.60 6.72
C MET A 1 6.11 -7.10 6.49
N LEU A 2 5.26 -6.56 5.61
CA LEU A 2 5.14 -5.15 5.25
C LEU A 2 3.98 -4.54 6.05
N ASN A 3 4.27 -4.10 7.27
CA ASN A 3 3.25 -3.71 8.26
C ASN A 3 3.15 -2.20 8.49
N ALA A 4 4.24 -1.46 8.36
CA ALA A 4 4.25 -0.02 8.64
C ALA A 4 3.15 0.72 7.88
N GLY A 5 2.50 1.69 8.50
CA GLY A 5 1.45 2.44 7.83
C GLY A 5 0.87 3.57 8.66
N VAL A 6 0.26 4.51 7.96
CA VAL A 6 -0.49 5.63 8.51
C VAL A 6 -1.92 5.62 7.96
N MET A 7 -2.88 6.12 8.74
CA MET A 7 -4.30 6.11 8.37
C MET A 7 -4.94 7.46 8.68
N ALA A 8 -5.79 7.91 7.77
CA ALA A 8 -6.65 9.07 7.94
C ALA A 8 -5.91 10.33 8.44
N CYS A 9 -4.65 10.48 8.03
CA CYS A 9 -3.87 11.66 8.37
C CYS A 9 -4.27 12.86 7.50
N PRO A 10 -4.08 14.10 7.98
CA PRO A 10 -4.21 15.29 7.14
C PRO A 10 -3.33 15.19 5.89
N TYR A 11 -3.73 15.90 4.83
CA TYR A 11 -2.91 16.01 3.63
C TYR A 11 -1.46 16.42 3.98
N GLY A 12 -0.55 15.85 3.26
CA GLY A 12 0.86 16.15 3.37
C GLY A 12 1.69 15.20 2.52
N LEU A 13 2.87 15.63 2.17
CA LEU A 13 3.82 14.87 1.37
C LEU A 13 4.89 14.23 2.25
N THR A 14 5.44 13.12 1.79
CA THR A 14 6.69 12.53 2.32
C THR A 14 7.88 13.43 1.94
N LYS A 15 9.07 13.13 2.47
CA LYS A 15 10.31 13.83 2.08
C LYS A 15 10.62 13.69 0.58
N ASP A 16 10.08 12.65 -0.06
CA ASP A 16 10.25 12.39 -1.49
C ASP A 16 9.16 13.05 -2.36
N GLY A 17 8.27 13.84 -1.75
CA GLY A 17 7.21 14.54 -2.47
C GLY A 17 6.09 13.62 -2.94
N ILE A 18 5.76 12.57 -2.19
CA ILE A 18 4.65 11.66 -2.48
C ILE A 18 3.60 11.81 -1.37
N GLU A 19 2.30 11.79 -1.71
CA GLU A 19 1.23 11.81 -0.70
C GLU A 19 1.51 10.80 0.41
N ARG A 20 1.34 11.25 1.65
CA ARG A 20 1.86 10.56 2.84
C ARG A 20 1.35 9.14 3.00
N GLN A 21 0.07 8.89 2.78
CA GLN A 21 -0.51 7.55 2.96
C GLN A 21 -0.08 6.62 1.82
N PHE A 22 -0.10 7.08 0.59
CA PHE A 22 0.34 6.30 -0.56
C PHE A 22 1.86 6.02 -0.49
N GLY A 23 2.64 7.04 -0.21
CA GLY A 23 4.10 6.92 -0.09
C GLY A 23 4.54 5.96 1.02
N THR A 24 3.91 6.06 2.21
CA THR A 24 4.27 5.23 3.37
C THR A 24 3.73 3.81 3.23
N ASN A 25 2.43 3.67 2.91
CA ASN A 25 1.75 2.38 2.99
C ASN A 25 2.02 1.48 1.78
N HIS A 26 2.36 2.06 0.62
CA HIS A 26 2.56 1.32 -0.63
C HIS A 26 3.95 1.50 -1.21
N VAL A 27 4.34 2.71 -1.63
CA VAL A 27 5.62 2.93 -2.35
C VAL A 27 6.81 2.46 -1.53
N GLY A 28 6.86 2.80 -0.23
CA GLY A 28 7.91 2.38 0.68
C GLY A 28 7.99 0.85 0.83
N HIS A 29 6.85 0.17 0.84
CA HIS A 29 6.80 -1.29 0.92
C HIS A 29 7.23 -1.96 -0.39
N GLN A 30 6.83 -1.44 -1.54
CA GLN A 30 7.30 -1.95 -2.83
C GLN A 30 8.81 -1.77 -2.95
N TYR A 31 9.34 -0.60 -2.59
CA TYR A 31 10.78 -0.35 -2.61
C TYR A 31 11.56 -1.29 -1.68
N LEU A 32 11.10 -1.46 -0.44
CA LEU A 32 11.71 -2.41 0.49
C LEU A 32 11.70 -3.84 -0.08
N THR A 33 10.59 -4.23 -0.70
CA THR A 33 10.49 -5.54 -1.33
C THR A 33 11.47 -5.69 -2.48
N GLN A 34 11.61 -4.71 -3.35
CA GLN A 34 12.59 -4.73 -4.44
C GLN A 34 14.03 -4.91 -3.95
N LEU A 35 14.38 -4.23 -2.85
CA LEU A 35 15.72 -4.37 -2.25
C LEU A 35 15.98 -5.76 -1.65
N LEU A 36 14.96 -6.39 -1.07
CA LEU A 36 15.09 -7.68 -0.41
C LEU A 36 14.85 -8.88 -1.34
N LEU A 37 14.12 -8.67 -2.43
CA LEU A 37 13.66 -9.74 -3.32
C LEU A 37 14.79 -10.62 -3.86
N PRO A 38 15.96 -10.09 -4.32
CA PRO A 38 17.05 -10.94 -4.77
C PRO A 38 17.53 -11.93 -3.70
N SER A 39 17.61 -11.47 -2.44
CA SER A 39 18.01 -12.31 -1.31
C SER A 39 16.92 -13.33 -0.93
N ILE A 40 15.67 -12.94 -1.04
CA ILE A 40 14.50 -13.82 -0.79
C ILE A 40 14.48 -14.94 -1.83
N LEU A 41 14.58 -14.60 -3.12
CA LEU A 41 14.57 -15.57 -4.22
C LEU A 41 15.73 -16.56 -4.11
N LYS A 42 16.92 -16.08 -3.74
CA LYS A 42 18.10 -16.95 -3.55
C LYS A 42 17.91 -17.96 -2.42
N LYS A 43 17.14 -17.61 -1.39
CA LYS A 43 16.90 -18.47 -0.21
C LYS A 43 15.65 -19.33 -0.34
N SER A 44 14.69 -18.97 -1.22
CA SER A 44 13.51 -19.78 -1.44
C SER A 44 13.91 -21.04 -2.20
N SER A 45 13.62 -22.21 -1.62
CA SER A 45 13.90 -23.51 -2.22
C SER A 45 12.61 -24.31 -2.30
N HIS A 46 12.65 -25.45 -3.01
CA HIS A 46 11.52 -26.36 -3.09
C HIS A 46 11.04 -26.82 -1.69
N ASP A 47 11.97 -27.01 -0.76
CA ASP A 47 11.68 -27.52 0.59
C ASP A 47 11.38 -26.44 1.62
N ALA A 48 11.66 -25.15 1.30
CA ALA A 48 11.49 -24.04 2.22
C ALA A 48 10.78 -22.86 1.53
N MET A 49 9.49 -22.72 1.81
CA MET A 49 8.69 -21.59 1.35
C MET A 49 9.06 -20.32 2.11
N THR A 50 9.28 -19.24 1.37
CA THR A 50 9.46 -17.90 1.95
C THR A 50 8.18 -17.11 1.83
N HIS A 51 7.82 -16.34 2.85
CA HIS A 51 6.57 -15.59 2.90
C HIS A 51 6.79 -14.09 2.81
N ILE A 52 6.05 -13.43 1.92
CA ILE A 52 5.91 -11.96 1.86
C ILE A 52 4.47 -11.62 2.19
N VAL A 53 4.26 -10.90 3.30
CA VAL A 53 2.92 -10.53 3.79
C VAL A 53 2.80 -9.02 3.80
N SER A 54 1.82 -8.49 3.06
CA SER A 54 1.53 -7.05 2.99
C SER A 54 0.22 -6.72 3.70
N LEU A 55 0.25 -5.72 4.60
CA LEU A 55 -0.95 -5.28 5.32
C LEU A 55 -1.85 -4.44 4.43
N SER A 56 -3.07 -4.94 4.22
CA SER A 56 -4.18 -4.22 3.63
C SER A 56 -5.28 -3.93 4.67
N SER A 57 -6.47 -3.57 4.23
CA SER A 57 -7.61 -3.21 5.07
C SER A 57 -8.90 -3.34 4.28
N THR A 58 -10.05 -3.50 4.97
CA THR A 58 -11.38 -3.29 4.37
C THR A 58 -11.58 -1.86 3.85
N ALA A 59 -10.78 -0.89 4.29
CA ALA A 59 -10.78 0.43 3.69
C ALA A 59 -10.43 0.42 2.19
N SER A 60 -9.79 -0.63 1.69
CA SER A 60 -9.51 -0.85 0.25
C SER A 60 -10.75 -0.89 -0.64
N PHE A 61 -11.95 -1.02 -0.06
CA PHE A 61 -13.22 -0.89 -0.77
C PHE A 61 -13.67 0.58 -0.97
N ALA A 62 -13.09 1.53 -0.23
CA ALA A 62 -13.42 2.95 -0.29
C ALA A 62 -12.27 3.73 -0.96
N THR A 63 -12.30 3.83 -2.28
CA THR A 63 -11.21 4.37 -3.10
C THR A 63 -11.67 5.55 -3.98
N TYR A 64 -10.82 6.00 -4.89
CA TYR A 64 -11.15 7.02 -5.88
C TYR A 64 -11.76 6.36 -7.12
N GLU A 65 -13.07 6.47 -7.26
CA GLU A 65 -13.78 5.94 -8.42
C GLU A 65 -13.65 6.86 -9.65
N PRO A 66 -13.68 6.30 -10.88
CA PRO A 66 -13.91 4.89 -11.20
C PRO A 66 -12.61 4.04 -11.28
N GLN A 67 -11.42 4.63 -11.09
CA GLN A 67 -10.15 3.94 -11.34
C GLN A 67 -9.67 3.09 -10.17
N GLY A 68 -10.17 3.32 -8.95
CA GLY A 68 -9.72 2.67 -7.72
C GLY A 68 -8.36 3.20 -7.22
N VAL A 69 -7.35 3.28 -8.07
CA VAL A 69 -6.02 3.83 -7.76
C VAL A 69 -5.62 4.86 -8.81
N LYS A 70 -5.20 6.04 -8.37
CA LYS A 70 -4.59 7.06 -9.20
C LYS A 70 -3.17 6.65 -9.62
N LEU A 71 -2.82 6.81 -10.89
CA LEU A 71 -1.58 6.33 -11.49
C LEU A 71 -0.69 7.46 -12.05
N THR A 72 -0.85 8.65 -11.52
CA THR A 72 0.08 9.77 -11.76
C THR A 72 0.42 10.44 -10.42
N LEU A 73 1.64 10.96 -10.32
CA LEU A 73 2.06 11.62 -9.08
C LEU A 73 1.25 12.90 -8.84
N ASP A 74 0.90 13.63 -9.90
CA ASP A 74 0.11 14.86 -9.80
C ASP A 74 -1.30 14.58 -9.27
N ASP A 75 -1.96 13.51 -9.74
CA ASP A 75 -3.27 13.12 -9.22
C ASP A 75 -3.20 12.64 -7.76
N ILE A 76 -2.19 11.83 -7.42
CA ILE A 76 -1.99 11.33 -6.05
C ILE A 76 -1.75 12.48 -5.09
N ASN A 77 -1.00 13.50 -5.52
CA ASN A 77 -0.61 14.68 -4.74
C ASN A 77 -1.62 15.83 -4.83
N ASN A 78 -2.75 15.66 -5.52
CA ASN A 78 -3.75 16.71 -5.68
C ASN A 78 -4.46 17.00 -4.35
N GLU A 79 -4.05 18.07 -3.65
CA GLU A 79 -4.61 18.48 -2.37
C GLU A 79 -6.09 18.89 -2.50
N GLY A 80 -6.47 19.49 -3.63
CA GLY A 80 -7.85 19.93 -3.88
C GLY A 80 -8.86 18.78 -3.96
N GLU A 81 -8.40 17.58 -4.30
CA GLU A 81 -9.22 16.37 -4.36
C GLU A 81 -8.94 15.40 -3.19
N TYR A 82 -8.10 15.80 -2.25
CA TYR A 82 -7.71 14.93 -1.16
C TYR A 82 -8.89 14.58 -0.25
N ASN A 83 -9.15 13.30 -0.15
CA ASN A 83 -10.03 12.75 0.85
C ASN A 83 -9.24 11.72 1.68
N THR A 84 -9.11 11.98 2.95
CA THR A 84 -8.22 11.22 3.84
C THR A 84 -8.56 9.72 3.90
N MET A 85 -9.85 9.35 3.86
CA MET A 85 -10.27 7.94 3.86
C MET A 85 -10.10 7.28 2.49
N LYS A 86 -10.38 8.00 1.39
CA LYS A 86 -10.14 7.49 0.04
C LYS A 86 -8.65 7.32 -0.24
N ALA A 87 -7.80 8.25 0.23
CA ALA A 87 -6.34 8.15 0.11
C ALA A 87 -5.80 6.93 0.89
N TYR A 88 -6.31 6.70 2.10
CA TYR A 88 -6.01 5.47 2.84
C TYR A 88 -6.49 4.22 2.10
N GLY A 89 -7.75 4.21 1.67
CA GLY A 89 -8.34 3.10 0.91
C GLY A 89 -7.56 2.78 -0.36
N GLN A 90 -7.19 3.82 -1.15
CA GLN A 90 -6.33 3.70 -2.32
C GLN A 90 -4.99 3.03 -1.98
N SER A 91 -4.33 3.47 -0.91
CA SER A 91 -3.04 2.87 -0.50
C SER A 91 -3.18 1.40 -0.10
N LYS A 92 -4.34 1.01 0.47
CA LYS A 92 -4.62 -0.38 0.88
C LYS A 92 -5.09 -1.26 -0.28
N LEU A 93 -5.79 -0.70 -1.28
CA LEU A 93 -6.04 -1.38 -2.55
C LEU A 93 -4.73 -1.59 -3.32
N ALA A 94 -3.86 -0.58 -3.37
CA ALA A 94 -2.55 -0.69 -4.00
C ALA A 94 -1.72 -1.85 -3.41
N ASN A 95 -1.83 -2.10 -2.10
CA ASN A 95 -1.16 -3.25 -1.47
C ASN A 95 -1.73 -4.60 -1.93
N ILE A 96 -3.04 -4.70 -2.21
CA ILE A 96 -3.63 -5.94 -2.76
C ILE A 96 -3.15 -6.15 -4.20
N LEU A 97 -3.23 -5.12 -5.04
CA LEU A 97 -2.77 -5.16 -6.43
C LEU A 97 -1.26 -5.51 -6.52
N PHE A 98 -0.45 -4.91 -5.65
CA PHE A 98 0.97 -5.21 -5.53
C PHE A 98 1.24 -6.67 -5.18
N VAL A 99 0.50 -7.23 -4.22
CA VAL A 99 0.61 -8.64 -3.81
C VAL A 99 0.27 -9.57 -4.97
N GLN A 100 -0.79 -9.27 -5.72
CA GLN A 100 -1.20 -10.07 -6.87
C GLN A 100 -0.14 -10.03 -7.97
N GLU A 101 0.32 -8.87 -8.38
CA GLU A 101 1.35 -8.73 -9.41
C GLU A 101 2.70 -9.36 -8.98
N LEU A 102 3.12 -9.13 -7.72
CA LEU A 102 4.34 -9.75 -7.20
C LEU A 102 4.23 -11.27 -7.19
N SER A 103 3.07 -11.80 -6.83
CA SER A 103 2.79 -13.23 -6.81
C SER A 103 3.00 -13.86 -8.19
N GLU A 104 2.44 -13.25 -9.24
CA GLU A 104 2.64 -13.72 -10.62
C GLU A 104 4.11 -13.67 -11.04
N ARG A 105 4.81 -12.59 -10.69
CA ARG A 105 6.23 -12.40 -11.05
C ARG A 105 7.15 -13.44 -10.39
N VAL A 106 6.92 -13.77 -9.11
CA VAL A 106 7.75 -14.76 -8.41
C VAL A 106 7.45 -16.18 -8.89
N VAL A 107 6.20 -16.49 -9.24
CA VAL A 107 5.80 -17.77 -9.85
C VAL A 107 6.46 -17.94 -11.21
N ALA A 108 6.42 -16.91 -12.07
CA ALA A 108 7.04 -16.93 -13.39
C ALA A 108 8.56 -17.19 -13.34
N GLN A 109 9.20 -16.88 -12.20
CA GLN A 109 10.62 -17.18 -11.95
C GLN A 109 10.85 -18.57 -11.32
N GLY A 110 9.81 -19.40 -11.19
CA GLY A 110 9.91 -20.73 -10.58
C GLY A 110 10.26 -20.71 -9.10
N SER A 111 10.01 -19.60 -8.40
CA SER A 111 10.39 -19.47 -6.99
C SER A 111 9.30 -19.98 -6.04
N ASN A 112 9.72 -20.53 -4.88
CA ASN A 112 8.81 -20.96 -3.83
C ASN A 112 8.56 -19.82 -2.81
N VAL A 113 8.06 -18.67 -3.32
CA VAL A 113 7.69 -17.51 -2.50
C VAL A 113 6.17 -17.39 -2.45
N MET A 114 5.62 -17.39 -1.24
CA MET A 114 4.21 -17.12 -0.97
C MET A 114 4.02 -15.64 -0.71
N VAL A 115 3.14 -15.00 -1.48
CA VAL A 115 2.82 -13.58 -1.34
C VAL A 115 1.35 -13.43 -1.00
N THR A 116 1.02 -12.74 0.11
CA THR A 116 -0.37 -12.56 0.55
C THR A 116 -0.64 -11.14 1.03
N ALA A 117 -1.86 -10.65 0.81
CA ALA A 117 -2.37 -9.42 1.42
C ALA A 117 -3.23 -9.78 2.63
N VAL A 118 -3.04 -9.12 3.76
CA VAL A 118 -3.76 -9.43 5.01
C VAL A 118 -4.51 -8.22 5.53
N HIS A 119 -5.81 -8.39 5.81
CA HIS A 119 -6.60 -7.47 6.62
C HIS A 119 -6.70 -8.00 8.05
N PRO A 120 -6.22 -7.26 9.05
CA PRO A 120 -6.18 -7.74 10.44
C PRO A 120 -7.53 -7.67 11.17
N GLY A 121 -8.56 -7.10 10.55
CA GLY A 121 -9.82 -6.77 11.21
C GLY A 121 -9.85 -5.34 11.74
N LEU A 122 -10.92 -5.01 12.46
CA LEU A 122 -11.01 -3.77 13.22
C LEU A 122 -10.21 -3.94 14.51
N VAL A 123 -9.13 -3.17 14.66
CA VAL A 123 -8.20 -3.30 15.78
C VAL A 123 -8.14 -1.98 16.54
N THR A 124 -8.12 -2.06 17.86
CA THR A 124 -7.89 -0.90 18.72
C THR A 124 -6.40 -0.59 18.78
N THR A 125 -5.91 0.29 17.88
CA THR A 125 -4.50 0.69 17.80
C THR A 125 -4.37 2.21 17.68
N GLU A 126 -3.16 2.72 17.90
CA GLU A 126 -2.78 4.13 17.68
C GLU A 126 -3.00 4.61 16.22
N LEU A 127 -3.17 3.70 15.26
CA LEU A 127 -3.50 4.02 13.88
C LEU A 127 -4.76 4.89 13.74
N ARG A 128 -5.70 4.79 14.70
CA ARG A 128 -6.95 5.58 14.74
C ARG A 128 -6.78 7.01 15.28
N ARG A 129 -5.60 7.39 15.74
CA ARG A 129 -5.37 8.71 16.36
C ARG A 129 -5.83 9.88 15.51
N HIS A 130 -5.45 9.91 14.24
CA HIS A 130 -5.84 10.97 13.32
C HIS A 130 -7.32 10.93 12.94
N PHE A 131 -7.89 9.73 12.83
CA PHE A 131 -9.31 9.56 12.59
C PHE A 131 -10.15 10.16 13.73
N LYS A 132 -9.77 9.92 14.99
CA LYS A 132 -10.43 10.53 16.15
C LYS A 132 -10.29 12.06 16.16
N GLN A 133 -9.14 12.60 15.78
CA GLN A 133 -8.91 14.05 15.74
C GLN A 133 -9.73 14.75 14.65
N ALA A 134 -10.08 14.06 13.58
CA ALA A 134 -10.90 14.59 12.47
C ALA A 134 -12.41 14.59 12.78
N MET A 135 -12.85 13.99 13.90
CA MET A 135 -14.27 13.87 14.26
C MET A 135 -14.69 14.97 15.23
N PRO A 136 -15.99 15.36 15.24
CA PRO A 136 -16.56 16.19 16.31
C PRO A 136 -16.35 15.54 17.67
N SER A 137 -15.92 16.32 18.65
CA SER A 137 -15.54 15.83 19.99
C SER A 137 -16.64 15.07 20.72
N PHE A 138 -17.92 15.40 20.46
CA PHE A 138 -19.05 14.69 21.07
C PHE A 138 -19.27 13.27 20.51
N MET A 139 -18.77 12.98 19.31
CA MET A 139 -18.89 11.66 18.68
C MET A 139 -17.80 10.68 19.12
N ALA A 140 -16.67 11.19 19.57
CA ALA A 140 -15.52 10.36 19.93
C ALA A 140 -15.84 9.33 21.03
N PRO A 141 -16.54 9.68 22.16
CA PRO A 141 -16.89 8.71 23.20
C PRO A 141 -17.85 7.61 22.72
N VAL A 142 -18.85 7.98 21.89
CA VAL A 142 -19.82 7.03 21.35
C VAL A 142 -19.13 6.02 20.42
N LEU A 143 -18.23 6.52 19.58
CA LEU A 143 -17.44 5.67 18.71
C LEU A 143 -16.50 4.74 19.50
N ASP A 144 -15.83 5.24 20.53
CA ASP A 144 -14.96 4.43 21.37
C ASP A 144 -15.73 3.32 22.09
N GLN A 145 -16.94 3.59 22.56
CA GLN A 145 -17.78 2.57 23.17
C GLN A 145 -18.24 1.52 22.15
N LEU A 146 -18.60 1.95 20.93
CA LEU A 146 -18.99 1.03 19.86
C LEU A 146 -17.82 0.18 19.41
N PHE A 147 -16.69 0.80 19.14
CA PHE A 147 -15.46 0.10 18.72
C PHE A 147 -14.92 -0.82 19.83
N GLY A 148 -15.01 -0.42 21.10
CA GLY A 148 -14.61 -1.26 22.22
C GLY A 148 -15.37 -2.59 22.31
N ARG A 149 -16.56 -2.66 21.71
CA ARG A 149 -17.39 -3.87 21.69
C ARG A 149 -17.13 -4.77 20.47
N ILE A 150 -16.69 -4.19 19.35
CA ILE A 150 -16.55 -4.91 18.07
C ILE A 150 -15.11 -5.02 17.57
N ALA A 151 -14.20 -4.18 18.08
CA ALA A 151 -12.79 -4.22 17.71
C ALA A 151 -12.06 -5.35 18.46
N TRP A 152 -11.21 -6.01 17.75
CA TRP A 152 -10.36 -7.05 18.33
C TRP A 152 -9.17 -6.46 19.06
N THR A 153 -8.65 -7.23 20.02
CA THR A 153 -7.35 -6.95 20.61
C THR A 153 -6.24 -7.13 19.59
N SER A 154 -5.11 -6.50 19.80
CA SER A 154 -3.95 -6.62 18.91
C SER A 154 -3.51 -8.08 18.73
N ASP A 155 -3.60 -8.90 19.78
CA ASP A 155 -3.23 -10.31 19.74
C ASP A 155 -4.13 -11.13 18.81
N VAL A 156 -5.44 -10.94 18.91
CA VAL A 156 -6.41 -11.62 18.02
C VAL A 156 -6.25 -11.14 16.58
N ALA A 157 -6.04 -9.85 16.39
CA ALA A 157 -5.80 -9.28 15.05
C ALA A 157 -4.52 -9.81 14.41
N ALA A 158 -3.48 -10.09 15.21
CA ALA A 158 -2.22 -10.66 14.73
C ALA A 158 -2.35 -12.10 14.22
N LEU A 159 -3.36 -12.86 14.64
CA LEU A 159 -3.50 -14.27 14.25
C LEU A 159 -3.51 -14.49 12.74
N SER A 160 -4.22 -13.65 11.98
CA SER A 160 -4.24 -13.77 10.51
C SER A 160 -2.88 -13.45 9.88
N GLN A 161 -2.13 -12.54 10.48
CA GLN A 161 -0.77 -12.17 10.05
C GLN A 161 0.21 -13.30 10.35
N VAL A 162 0.17 -13.85 11.57
CA VAL A 162 0.99 -15.00 11.97
C VAL A 162 0.68 -16.20 11.08
N PHE A 163 -0.60 -16.51 10.85
CA PHE A 163 -1.01 -17.55 9.91
C PHE A 163 -0.37 -17.36 8.53
N ALA A 164 -0.47 -16.16 7.96
CA ALA A 164 0.08 -15.85 6.63
C ALA A 164 1.61 -15.95 6.56
N MET A 165 2.30 -15.80 7.70
CA MET A 165 3.77 -15.90 7.79
C MET A 165 4.28 -17.30 8.10
N THR A 166 3.52 -18.14 8.78
CA THR A 166 4.07 -19.36 9.42
C THR A 166 3.27 -20.63 9.16
N SER A 167 2.05 -20.54 8.62
CA SER A 167 1.21 -21.72 8.49
C SER A 167 1.70 -22.64 7.35
N THR A 168 1.86 -23.90 7.68
CA THR A 168 2.17 -24.96 6.71
C THR A 168 1.06 -25.18 5.67
N LYS A 169 -0.17 -24.73 5.95
CA LYS A 169 -1.27 -24.77 4.97
C LYS A 169 -0.96 -24.00 3.69
N LEU A 170 -0.22 -22.88 3.80
CA LEU A 170 0.15 -22.11 2.61
C LEU A 170 1.16 -22.88 1.73
N GLN A 171 1.92 -23.79 2.34
CA GLN A 171 2.87 -24.64 1.63
C GLN A 171 2.18 -25.87 1.01
N THR A 172 1.23 -26.47 1.72
CA THR A 172 0.53 -27.68 1.24
C THR A 172 -0.59 -27.39 0.25
N ASP A 173 -1.13 -26.17 0.27
CA ASP A 173 -2.21 -25.70 -0.63
C ASP A 173 -1.92 -24.28 -1.14
N PRO A 174 -0.84 -24.09 -1.91
CA PRO A 174 -0.42 -22.76 -2.35
C PRO A 174 -1.45 -22.08 -3.27
N GLU A 175 -2.20 -22.82 -4.06
CA GLU A 175 -3.18 -22.27 -5.01
C GLU A 175 -4.33 -21.53 -4.30
N THR A 176 -4.73 -22.00 -3.12
CA THR A 176 -5.77 -21.34 -2.33
C THR A 176 -5.31 -20.00 -1.76
N TYR A 177 -4.01 -19.82 -1.49
CA TYR A 177 -3.53 -18.66 -0.72
C TYR A 177 -2.67 -17.68 -1.51
N ARG A 178 -2.02 -18.13 -2.57
CA ARG A 178 -1.06 -17.34 -3.35
C ARG A 178 -1.74 -16.12 -4.00
N GLY A 179 -1.22 -14.93 -3.75
CA GLY A 179 -1.78 -13.69 -4.27
C GLY A 179 -3.13 -13.30 -3.64
N LYS A 180 -3.61 -14.02 -2.62
CA LYS A 180 -4.95 -13.82 -2.07
C LYS A 180 -4.99 -12.77 -0.96
N PHE A 181 -6.21 -12.26 -0.77
CA PHE A 181 -6.57 -11.35 0.30
C PHE A 181 -7.09 -12.17 1.49
N ILE A 182 -6.29 -12.21 2.57
CA ILE A 182 -6.61 -12.91 3.81
C ILE A 182 -7.33 -11.96 4.75
N VAL A 183 -8.48 -12.39 5.23
CA VAL A 183 -9.30 -11.64 6.19
C VAL A 183 -9.28 -12.32 7.57
N PRO A 184 -9.83 -11.68 8.61
CA PRO A 184 -9.86 -12.21 9.96
C PRO A 184 -10.20 -13.68 10.08
N LEU A 185 -9.53 -14.33 11.05
CA LEU A 185 -9.54 -15.77 11.30
C LEU A 185 -8.93 -16.58 10.14
N ALA A 186 -7.94 -16.00 9.46
CA ALA A 186 -7.13 -16.68 8.44
C ALA A 186 -7.94 -17.23 7.25
N ARG A 187 -9.03 -16.59 6.90
CA ARG A 187 -9.87 -16.98 5.74
C ARG A 187 -9.46 -16.20 4.50
N VAL A 188 -9.58 -16.83 3.34
CA VAL A 188 -9.51 -16.13 2.06
C VAL A 188 -10.79 -15.29 1.92
N GLY A 189 -10.62 -13.99 1.77
CA GLY A 189 -11.71 -13.02 1.60
C GLY A 189 -11.93 -12.64 0.15
N VAL A 190 -13.07 -12.01 -0.10
CA VAL A 190 -13.37 -11.39 -1.40
C VAL A 190 -12.66 -10.03 -1.43
N PRO A 191 -11.74 -9.78 -2.36
CA PRO A 191 -11.09 -8.48 -2.48
C PRO A 191 -12.03 -7.44 -3.13
N PRO A 192 -11.70 -6.14 -3.09
CA PRO A 192 -12.41 -5.11 -3.85
C PRO A 192 -12.48 -5.43 -5.35
N VAL A 193 -13.53 -4.94 -6.03
CA VAL A 193 -13.73 -5.21 -7.46
C VAL A 193 -12.52 -4.81 -8.32
N HIS A 194 -11.88 -3.69 -8.02
CA HIS A 194 -10.69 -3.22 -8.72
C HIS A 194 -9.49 -4.18 -8.61
N ALA A 195 -9.44 -5.00 -7.58
CA ALA A 195 -8.37 -5.99 -7.42
C ALA A 195 -8.43 -7.10 -8.49
N GLY A 196 -9.58 -7.32 -9.12
CA GLY A 196 -9.73 -8.24 -10.26
C GLY A 196 -9.18 -7.69 -11.58
N ASN A 197 -8.78 -6.43 -11.64
CA ASN A 197 -8.29 -5.80 -12.86
C ASN A 197 -6.78 -6.04 -13.05
N VAL A 198 -6.43 -7.06 -13.84
CA VAL A 198 -5.03 -7.45 -14.12
C VAL A 198 -4.23 -6.32 -14.78
N GLU A 199 -4.86 -5.53 -15.64
CA GLU A 199 -4.19 -4.39 -16.27
C GLU A 199 -3.84 -3.31 -15.23
N LEU A 200 -4.73 -3.06 -14.27
CA LEU A 200 -4.46 -2.12 -13.19
C LEU A 200 -3.31 -2.61 -12.29
N GLN A 201 -3.22 -3.92 -12.02
CA GLN A 201 -2.10 -4.52 -11.26
C GLN A 201 -0.76 -4.21 -11.93
N LYS A 202 -0.64 -4.46 -13.23
CA LYS A 202 0.57 -4.23 -14.02
C LYS A 202 0.92 -2.75 -14.12
N ARG A 203 -0.07 -1.90 -14.39
CA ARG A 203 0.12 -0.45 -14.49
C ARG A 203 0.56 0.17 -13.17
N LEU A 204 -0.05 -0.25 -12.05
CA LEU A 204 0.36 0.20 -10.72
C LEU A 204 1.80 -0.22 -10.41
N TRP A 205 2.17 -1.47 -10.71
CA TRP A 205 3.53 -1.95 -10.53
C TRP A 205 4.54 -1.08 -11.28
N THR A 206 4.33 -0.90 -12.58
CA THR A 206 5.21 -0.11 -13.45
C THR A 206 5.31 1.33 -12.98
N PHE A 207 4.15 1.98 -12.73
CA PHE A 207 4.10 3.34 -12.21
C PHE A 207 4.91 3.49 -10.90
N THR A 208 4.72 2.57 -9.96
CA THR A 208 5.42 2.66 -8.66
C THR A 208 6.92 2.40 -8.83
N GLU A 209 7.31 1.49 -9.71
CA GLU A 209 8.71 1.18 -10.01
C GLU A 209 9.41 2.39 -10.64
N GLU A 210 8.81 3.02 -11.65
CA GLU A 210 9.32 4.24 -12.28
C GLU A 210 9.43 5.40 -11.27
N LEU A 211 8.41 5.59 -10.43
CA LEU A 211 8.41 6.59 -9.37
C LEU A 211 9.57 6.37 -8.39
N ILE A 212 9.81 5.14 -7.95
CA ILE A 212 10.93 4.79 -7.07
C ILE A 212 12.26 5.13 -7.76
N GLN A 213 12.44 4.74 -9.01
CA GLN A 213 13.67 5.01 -9.77
C GLN A 213 13.93 6.52 -9.91
N GLU A 214 12.90 7.31 -10.25
CA GLU A 214 12.99 8.77 -10.32
C GLU A 214 13.44 9.37 -8.99
N LYS A 215 12.78 9.01 -7.88
CA LYS A 215 13.11 9.56 -6.55
C LYS A 215 14.51 9.14 -6.08
N MET A 216 14.94 7.94 -6.39
CA MET A 216 16.30 7.50 -6.09
C MET A 216 17.36 8.22 -6.92
N ALA A 217 17.11 8.44 -8.21
CA ALA A 217 18.00 9.21 -9.08
C ALA A 217 18.17 10.66 -8.59
N LEU A 218 17.10 11.29 -8.11
CA LEU A 218 17.15 12.62 -7.50
C LEU A 218 17.98 12.64 -6.20
N ARG A 219 17.83 11.64 -5.34
CA ARG A 219 18.58 11.51 -4.08
C ARG A 219 20.09 11.31 -4.30
N THR A 220 20.45 10.53 -5.30
CA THR A 220 21.86 10.24 -5.62
C THR A 220 22.54 11.32 -6.45
N GLY A 221 21.81 12.38 -6.85
CA GLY A 221 22.33 13.44 -7.73
C GLY A 221 22.56 13.01 -9.17
N ALA A 222 22.10 11.81 -9.55
CA ALA A 222 22.24 11.28 -10.92
C ALA A 222 21.39 12.10 -11.93
N VAL A 223 20.35 12.78 -11.45
CA VAL A 223 19.55 13.74 -12.23
C VAL A 223 19.69 15.12 -11.58
N LYS A 224 20.38 16.05 -12.25
CA LYS A 224 20.31 17.47 -11.86
C LYS A 224 18.85 17.90 -12.00
N GLN A 225 18.25 18.42 -10.93
CA GLN A 225 16.93 19.06 -11.01
C GLN A 225 16.97 20.06 -12.17
N LYS A 226 16.16 19.86 -13.21
CA LYS A 226 15.80 20.94 -14.12
C LYS A 226 15.05 21.94 -13.24
N LYS A 227 15.76 22.92 -12.68
CA LYS A 227 15.12 24.12 -12.12
C LYS A 227 14.18 24.61 -13.19
N GLN A 228 12.93 24.71 -12.85
CA GLN A 228 11.92 25.48 -13.61
C GLN A 228 12.45 26.89 -13.81
N SER A 229 13.19 27.11 -14.90
CA SER A 229 13.48 28.41 -15.47
C SER A 229 12.36 28.78 -16.47
N GLY A 230 11.13 28.64 -15.99
CA GLY A 230 9.92 29.02 -16.71
C GLY A 230 9.28 30.25 -16.10
N GLY A 231 10.05 31.32 -15.86
CA GLY A 231 9.51 32.52 -15.25
C GLY A 231 10.45 33.74 -15.37
N LYS A 232 10.94 34.02 -16.59
CA LYS A 232 11.51 35.35 -16.93
C LYS A 232 11.83 35.40 -18.42
N LYS A 233 10.80 35.52 -19.24
CA LYS A 233 10.89 36.01 -20.61
C LYS A 233 9.57 36.63 -21.00
N ILE A 234 9.14 37.69 -20.31
CA ILE A 234 8.25 38.71 -20.81
C ILE A 234 8.64 39.97 -20.02
N GLN A 235 9.61 40.74 -20.53
CA GLN A 235 9.85 42.13 -20.30
C GLN A 235 11.22 42.47 -20.87
N MET A 236 11.28 42.64 -22.18
CA MET A 236 12.28 43.43 -22.91
C MET A 236 11.97 43.35 -24.41
N ALA A 237 10.92 44.00 -24.82
CA ALA A 237 10.65 44.33 -26.22
C ALA A 237 9.59 45.46 -26.29
N GLU A 238 9.83 46.56 -25.59
CA GLU A 238 9.21 47.85 -25.84
C GLU A 238 10.21 48.91 -25.36
N GLU A 239 11.20 49.18 -26.19
CA GLU A 239 12.03 50.38 -26.24
C GLU A 239 13.06 50.18 -27.35
N LEU A 240 12.66 50.47 -28.58
CA LEU A 240 13.43 51.06 -29.67
C LEU A 240 12.51 51.28 -30.87
#